data_28c777d8cacd61870811c53ddedd6085
#
_entry.id   28c777d8cacd61870811c53ddedd6085
#
_cell.length_a   1.000
_cell.length_b   1.000
_cell.length_c   1.000
_cell.angle_alpha   90.00
_cell.angle_beta   90.00
_cell.angle_gamma   90.00
#
_symmetry.space_group_name_H-M   'P 1'
#
loop_
_entity.id
_entity.type
_entity.pdbx_description
1 polymer ?
#
loop_
_entity_poly.entity_id
_entity_poly.type
_entity_poly.pdbx_seq_one_letter_code
_entity_poly.pdbx_strand_id
1 'polypeptide(L)'
;INVNLGSSNDEFTVESTSATTITRIEGRGGNDRINVKTNSGSTLLYGDSQTNTVSIGTQSVIVNEGNDVFLVGSQTQSEIMLSEDGGVLDGINGLLQIFGGSSLVKSDQLRVYDDGAVANKLGNLEDNEITGFNMQEGIKYNEIDVLTLRLGDNDDDLLIRSTISGNTNIYAGASTSKDTINIVATGGPMTVSGQD
;
A
#
# COMPACT_ATOMS: atom_id res chain seq x y z
N ILE A 1 7.93 -16.33 10.76
CA ILE A 1 9.27 -15.70 10.71
C ILE A 1 9.17 -14.35 11.38
N ASN A 2 10.08 -14.04 12.31
CA ASN A 2 10.16 -12.71 12.92
C ASN A 2 11.54 -12.12 12.58
N VAL A 3 11.52 -10.92 12.05
CA VAL A 3 12.72 -10.13 11.71
C VAL A 3 12.67 -8.82 12.50
N ASN A 4 13.73 -8.54 13.23
CA ASN A 4 13.90 -7.29 13.97
C ASN A 4 15.17 -6.61 13.43
N LEU A 5 15.04 -5.41 12.88
CA LEU A 5 16.17 -4.73 12.24
C LEU A 5 17.08 -4.03 13.23
N GLY A 6 16.57 -3.54 14.34
CA GLY A 6 17.44 -2.99 15.37
C GLY A 6 17.26 -1.49 15.59
N SER A 7 18.33 -0.75 15.86
CA SER A 7 18.27 0.68 16.19
C SER A 7 19.12 1.57 15.27
N SER A 8 19.64 1.01 14.20
CA SER A 8 20.43 1.72 13.17
C SER A 8 19.61 1.81 11.89
N ASN A 9 20.10 2.57 10.91
CA ASN A 9 19.49 2.57 9.59
C ASN A 9 19.82 1.23 8.90
N ASP A 10 18.80 0.42 8.67
CA ASP A 10 18.92 -0.93 8.13
C ASP A 10 18.28 -1.03 6.74
N GLU A 11 18.78 -1.94 5.91
CA GLU A 11 18.16 -2.31 4.64
C GLU A 11 17.86 -3.81 4.62
N PHE A 12 16.60 -4.17 4.38
CA PHE A 12 16.13 -5.55 4.37
C PHE A 12 15.22 -5.83 3.18
N THR A 13 15.50 -6.89 2.44
CA THR A 13 14.69 -7.29 1.29
C THR A 13 14.08 -8.67 1.49
N VAL A 14 12.76 -8.75 1.33
CA VAL A 14 12.01 -10.00 1.24
C VAL A 14 11.78 -10.30 -0.24
N GLU A 15 12.43 -11.30 -0.76
CA GLU A 15 12.22 -11.74 -2.16
C GLU A 15 10.83 -12.38 -2.33
N SER A 16 10.45 -13.24 -1.37
CA SER A 16 9.13 -13.86 -1.29
C SER A 16 8.88 -14.43 0.11
N THR A 17 7.61 -14.69 0.44
CA THR A 17 7.23 -15.42 1.65
C THR A 17 6.52 -16.72 1.30
N SER A 18 6.65 -17.73 2.17
CA SER A 18 5.95 -19.00 2.01
C SER A 18 4.45 -18.83 2.35
N ALA A 19 3.58 -19.45 1.55
CA ALA A 19 2.12 -19.43 1.77
C ALA A 19 1.69 -20.01 3.14
N THR A 20 2.54 -20.81 3.79
CA THR A 20 2.22 -21.46 5.06
C THR A 20 2.82 -20.76 6.28
N THR A 21 3.50 -19.62 6.09
CA THR A 21 4.17 -18.91 7.19
C THR A 21 3.64 -17.50 7.36
N ILE A 22 3.60 -17.05 8.61
CA ILE A 22 3.42 -15.64 8.95
C ILE A 22 4.81 -15.01 9.04
N THR A 23 5.04 -13.93 8.32
CA THR A 23 6.27 -13.13 8.37
C THR A 23 5.97 -11.80 9.05
N ARG A 24 6.71 -11.50 10.10
CA ARG A 24 6.65 -10.22 10.81
C ARG A 24 7.99 -9.51 10.71
N ILE A 25 7.97 -8.26 10.32
CA ILE A 25 9.15 -7.41 10.16
C ILE A 25 8.93 -6.15 10.99
N GLU A 26 9.88 -5.87 11.89
CA GLU A 26 9.90 -4.69 12.74
C GLU A 26 11.13 -3.85 12.39
N GLY A 27 10.95 -2.63 11.92
CA GLY A 27 12.01 -1.66 11.67
C GLY A 27 12.70 -1.27 12.98
N ARG A 28 11.93 -0.94 13.98
CA ARG A 28 12.38 -0.43 15.29
C ARG A 28 13.00 0.97 15.18
N GLY A 29 14.23 1.17 15.63
CA GLY A 29 14.84 2.50 15.63
C GLY A 29 15.80 2.70 14.48
N GLY A 30 15.81 3.88 13.92
CA GLY A 30 16.60 4.18 12.73
C GLY A 30 15.73 4.51 11.52
N ASN A 31 16.36 4.93 10.43
CA ASN A 31 15.68 5.12 9.16
C ASN A 31 15.87 3.86 8.33
N ASP A 32 14.90 2.97 8.39
CA ASP A 32 15.00 1.65 7.78
C ASP A 32 14.38 1.60 6.39
N ARG A 33 14.89 0.70 5.58
CA ARG A 33 14.35 0.39 4.27
C ARG A 33 13.97 -1.07 4.20
N ILE A 34 12.68 -1.35 4.05
CA ILE A 34 12.14 -2.70 3.93
C ILE A 34 11.52 -2.87 2.56
N ASN A 35 12.08 -3.77 1.75
CA ASN A 35 11.57 -4.10 0.43
C ASN A 35 10.88 -5.46 0.49
N VAL A 36 9.60 -5.53 0.12
CA VAL A 36 8.88 -6.80 -0.06
C VAL A 36 8.52 -6.94 -1.53
N LYS A 37 9.23 -7.77 -2.27
CA LYS A 37 9.01 -7.96 -3.71
C LYS A 37 7.71 -8.69 -3.98
N THR A 38 7.52 -9.82 -3.31
CA THR A 38 6.27 -10.60 -3.38
C THR A 38 5.97 -11.23 -2.03
N ASN A 39 4.70 -11.49 -1.77
CA ASN A 39 4.29 -12.29 -0.61
C ASN A 39 3.24 -13.33 -1.01
N SER A 40 3.40 -14.56 -0.51
CA SER A 40 2.41 -15.64 -0.65
C SER A 40 1.76 -15.99 0.69
N GLY A 41 2.43 -15.68 1.81
CA GLY A 41 1.91 -15.84 3.16
C GLY A 41 1.63 -14.50 3.82
N SER A 42 0.92 -14.53 4.94
CA SER A 42 0.62 -13.30 5.71
C SER A 42 1.90 -12.57 6.09
N THR A 43 1.94 -11.28 5.80
CA THR A 43 3.09 -10.42 6.07
C THR A 43 2.64 -9.21 6.88
N LEU A 44 3.29 -9.00 8.02
CA LEU A 44 3.03 -7.89 8.94
C LEU A 44 4.25 -6.99 8.97
N LEU A 45 4.05 -5.72 8.72
CA LEU A 45 5.10 -4.71 8.69
C LEU A 45 4.83 -3.67 9.77
N TYR A 46 5.85 -3.40 10.58
CA TYR A 46 5.80 -2.40 11.64
C TYR A 46 6.95 -1.41 11.42
N GLY A 47 6.65 -0.14 11.33
CA GLY A 47 7.62 0.93 11.26
C GLY A 47 8.36 1.07 12.57
N ASP A 48 7.81 1.54 13.60
CA ASP A 48 8.39 1.95 14.86
C ASP A 48 9.10 3.33 14.81
N SER A 49 9.85 3.66 15.78
CA SER A 49 10.15 5.02 16.28
C SER A 49 10.96 6.00 15.41
N GLN A 50 11.18 5.81 14.11
CA GLN A 50 11.89 6.79 13.23
C GLN A 50 11.49 6.62 11.75
N THR A 51 12.22 7.22 10.80
CA THR A 51 11.90 7.15 9.39
C THR A 51 12.21 5.78 8.81
N ASN A 52 11.20 4.99 8.52
CA ASN A 52 11.34 3.68 7.91
C ASN A 52 10.85 3.68 6.46
N THR A 53 11.52 2.95 5.60
CA THR A 53 11.13 2.78 4.21
C THR A 53 10.70 1.35 3.97
N VAL A 54 9.44 1.13 3.64
CA VAL A 54 8.90 -0.19 3.29
C VAL A 54 8.49 -0.19 1.83
N SER A 55 9.08 -1.09 1.05
CA SER A 55 8.71 -1.31 -0.35
C SER A 55 8.03 -2.65 -0.50
N ILE A 56 6.90 -2.68 -1.18
CA ILE A 56 6.15 -3.90 -1.46
C ILE A 56 5.99 -4.02 -2.97
N GLY A 57 6.38 -5.18 -3.50
CA GLY A 57 6.57 -5.32 -4.94
C GLY A 57 7.96 -4.82 -5.33
N THR A 58 8.11 -4.05 -6.39
CA THR A 58 9.39 -3.48 -6.83
C THR A 58 9.55 -1.99 -6.48
N GLN A 59 8.75 -1.45 -5.58
CA GLN A 59 8.81 -0.03 -5.15
C GLN A 59 9.22 0.17 -3.71
N SER A 60 9.85 1.30 -3.47
CA SER A 60 10.37 1.70 -2.15
C SER A 60 9.43 2.66 -1.44
N VAL A 61 9.20 2.43 -0.17
CA VAL A 61 8.34 3.22 0.69
C VAL A 61 9.11 3.76 1.87
N ILE A 62 8.92 5.02 2.19
CA ILE A 62 9.50 5.67 3.36
C ILE A 62 8.46 5.70 4.47
N VAL A 63 8.78 5.04 5.58
CA VAL A 63 7.97 4.99 6.78
C VAL A 63 8.66 5.79 7.86
N ASN A 64 8.02 6.82 8.34
CA ASN A 64 8.52 7.69 9.40
C ASN A 64 7.66 7.56 10.64
N GLU A 65 8.25 7.43 11.81
CA GLU A 65 7.57 7.80 13.05
C GLU A 65 7.40 9.33 13.16
N GLY A 66 6.98 9.88 12.21
CA GLY A 66 6.71 11.25 12.04
C GLY A 66 5.66 11.43 10.96
N ASN A 67 5.84 10.78 9.84
CA ASN A 67 4.94 10.73 8.72
C ASN A 67 5.25 9.47 7.92
N ASP A 68 4.60 8.37 8.25
CA ASP A 68 4.85 7.09 7.59
C ASP A 68 4.18 7.02 6.22
N VAL A 69 4.91 6.56 5.23
CA VAL A 69 4.41 6.38 3.87
C VAL A 69 4.57 4.94 3.44
N PHE A 70 3.46 4.25 3.22
CA PHE A 70 3.44 2.89 2.73
C PHE A 70 3.03 2.87 1.26
N LEU A 71 3.88 2.31 0.40
CA LEU A 71 3.59 2.11 -1.01
C LEU A 71 3.35 0.63 -1.28
N VAL A 72 2.25 0.29 -1.91
CA VAL A 72 1.89 -1.08 -2.25
C VAL A 72 1.62 -1.19 -3.74
N GLY A 73 2.30 -2.11 -4.39
CA GLY A 73 2.22 -2.38 -5.81
C GLY A 73 3.58 -2.74 -6.39
N SER A 74 3.63 -3.60 -7.39
CA SER A 74 4.88 -3.97 -8.03
C SER A 74 5.18 -3.05 -9.22
N GLN A 75 6.38 -2.47 -9.27
CA GLN A 75 6.87 -1.76 -10.45
C GLN A 75 7.96 -2.53 -11.18
N THR A 76 7.97 -2.43 -12.48
CA THR A 76 8.94 -3.09 -13.36
C THR A 76 10.21 -2.29 -13.61
N GLN A 77 10.43 -1.17 -12.94
CA GLN A 77 11.61 -0.33 -13.16
C GLN A 77 12.45 -0.06 -11.92
N SER A 78 13.74 -0.27 -12.13
CA SER A 78 14.87 0.00 -11.28
C SER A 78 15.06 1.50 -11.05
N GLU A 79 15.30 1.86 -9.80
CA GLU A 79 16.01 3.03 -9.32
C GLU A 79 15.62 4.42 -9.85
N ILE A 80 15.37 5.26 -8.88
CA ILE A 80 15.10 6.69 -8.88
C ILE A 80 13.61 7.00 -8.84
N MET A 81 13.14 7.24 -7.61
CA MET A 81 11.82 7.76 -7.26
C MET A 81 11.55 9.13 -7.91
N LEU A 82 11.13 9.16 -9.16
CA LEU A 82 10.57 10.35 -9.80
C LEU A 82 9.27 10.10 -10.56
N SER A 83 8.80 8.84 -10.66
CA SER A 83 7.43 8.55 -11.08
C SER A 83 6.86 7.43 -10.21
N GLU A 84 5.80 7.71 -9.51
CA GLU A 84 5.02 6.76 -8.72
C GLU A 84 4.06 5.95 -9.62
N ASP A 85 4.36 5.79 -10.91
CA ASP A 85 3.50 5.21 -11.92
C ASP A 85 3.91 3.77 -12.26
N GLY A 86 2.94 2.92 -12.55
CA GLY A 86 3.13 1.56 -13.05
C GLY A 86 3.17 0.45 -11.99
N GLY A 87 2.62 0.67 -10.80
CA GLY A 87 2.45 -0.37 -9.79
C GLY A 87 1.35 -1.37 -10.16
N VAL A 88 1.50 -2.65 -9.78
CA VAL A 88 0.46 -3.68 -9.92
C VAL A 88 0.33 -4.49 -8.64
N LEU A 89 -0.91 -4.85 -8.30
CA LEU A 89 -1.24 -5.60 -7.08
C LEU A 89 -1.24 -7.12 -7.28
N ASP A 90 -1.10 -7.62 -8.49
CA ASP A 90 -1.15 -9.05 -8.83
C ASP A 90 -0.12 -9.91 -8.08
N GLY A 91 0.95 -9.29 -7.56
CA GLY A 91 1.98 -9.97 -6.76
C GLY A 91 1.68 -10.09 -5.26
N ILE A 92 0.59 -9.45 -4.79
CA ILE A 92 0.19 -9.46 -3.37
C ILE A 92 -0.79 -10.61 -3.15
N ASN A 93 -0.26 -11.80 -2.94
CA ASN A 93 -1.05 -13.04 -2.84
C ASN A 93 -1.32 -13.49 -1.40
N GLY A 94 -0.49 -13.08 -0.44
CA GLY A 94 -0.74 -13.31 0.99
C GLY A 94 -1.35 -12.09 1.66
N LEU A 95 -1.96 -12.28 2.83
CA LEU A 95 -2.48 -11.16 3.63
C LEU A 95 -1.35 -10.19 3.98
N LEU A 96 -1.48 -8.95 3.57
CA LEU A 96 -0.59 -7.86 3.97
C LEU A 96 -1.28 -7.04 5.06
N GLN A 97 -0.61 -6.86 6.18
CA GLN A 97 -1.10 -6.02 7.27
C GLN A 97 -0.12 -4.86 7.54
N ILE A 98 -0.66 -3.65 7.57
CA ILE A 98 0.08 -2.40 7.71
C ILE A 98 -0.44 -1.66 8.93
N PHE A 99 0.47 -1.23 9.78
CA PHE A 99 0.15 -0.42 10.95
C PHE A 99 0.95 0.89 10.85
N GLY A 100 0.27 2.00 10.74
CA GLY A 100 0.85 3.33 10.88
C GLY A 100 1.39 3.54 12.28
N GLY A 101 0.92 4.43 13.00
CA GLY A 101 1.32 4.63 14.38
C GLY A 101 0.37 5.59 15.09
N SER A 102 0.21 5.45 16.38
CA SER A 102 -0.75 6.20 17.18
C SER A 102 -0.24 7.56 17.64
N SER A 103 0.50 8.30 16.83
CA SER A 103 1.00 9.62 17.25
C SER A 103 0.05 10.76 16.83
N LEU A 104 -0.34 11.60 17.78
CA LEU A 104 -1.25 12.75 17.56
C LEU A 104 -0.64 13.89 16.71
N VAL A 105 0.59 13.78 16.28
CA VAL A 105 1.33 14.87 15.59
C VAL A 105 1.83 14.45 14.20
N LYS A 106 1.39 13.29 13.69
CA LYS A 106 1.97 12.62 12.53
C LYS A 106 0.91 12.32 11.47
N SER A 107 1.35 12.12 10.23
CA SER A 107 0.47 11.83 9.11
C SER A 107 0.99 10.57 8.40
N ASP A 108 0.46 9.42 8.79
CA ASP A 108 0.80 8.15 8.17
C ASP A 108 0.08 8.01 6.83
N GLN A 109 0.81 7.65 5.80
CA GLN A 109 0.29 7.57 4.44
C GLN A 109 0.39 6.14 3.90
N LEU A 110 -0.73 5.63 3.42
CA LEU A 110 -0.77 4.40 2.63
C LEU A 110 -1.05 4.77 1.17
N ARG A 111 -0.13 4.43 0.29
CA ARG A 111 -0.29 4.60 -1.16
C ARG A 111 -0.32 3.24 -1.83
N VAL A 112 -1.37 2.98 -2.55
CA VAL A 112 -1.63 1.71 -3.24
C VAL A 112 -1.71 1.96 -4.73
N TYR A 113 -0.87 1.28 -5.50
CA TYR A 113 -0.73 1.47 -6.93
C TYR A 113 -1.13 0.21 -7.68
N ASP A 114 -2.13 0.33 -8.54
CA ASP A 114 -2.50 -0.65 -9.55
C ASP A 114 -2.50 -0.03 -10.96
N ASP A 115 -1.91 1.15 -11.07
CA ASP A 115 -1.86 1.97 -12.29
C ASP A 115 -1.01 1.38 -13.42
N GLY A 116 -0.21 0.34 -13.15
CA GLY A 116 0.46 -0.48 -14.17
C GLY A 116 -0.35 -1.70 -14.62
N ALA A 117 -1.54 -1.91 -14.08
CA ALA A 117 -2.38 -3.03 -14.50
C ALA A 117 -2.81 -2.89 -15.96
N VAL A 118 -2.76 -4.00 -16.70
CA VAL A 118 -3.10 -4.05 -18.14
C VAL A 118 -4.45 -4.72 -18.41
N ALA A 119 -5.23 -4.97 -17.37
CA ALA A 119 -6.54 -5.61 -17.45
C ALA A 119 -7.51 -4.98 -16.45
N ASN A 120 -8.80 -4.99 -16.78
CA ASN A 120 -9.87 -4.50 -15.91
C ASN A 120 -9.83 -5.19 -14.56
N LYS A 121 -9.95 -4.44 -13.49
CA LYS A 121 -9.91 -4.92 -12.11
C LYS A 121 -11.22 -4.66 -11.39
N LEU A 122 -11.51 -5.53 -10.43
CA LEU A 122 -12.60 -5.34 -9.47
C LEU A 122 -11.98 -5.12 -8.09
N GLY A 123 -12.25 -3.96 -7.50
CA GLY A 123 -11.70 -3.57 -6.19
C GLY A 123 -12.80 -3.23 -5.18
N ASN A 124 -12.51 -3.50 -3.91
CA ASN A 124 -13.31 -3.02 -2.79
C ASN A 124 -12.42 -2.25 -1.83
N LEU A 125 -12.92 -1.13 -1.34
CA LEU A 125 -12.27 -0.29 -0.33
C LEU A 125 -13.19 -0.17 0.89
N GLU A 126 -12.62 -0.46 2.06
CA GLU A 126 -13.22 -0.23 3.37
C GLU A 126 -12.28 0.64 4.22
N ASP A 127 -12.71 1.05 5.39
CA ASP A 127 -11.93 1.93 6.29
C ASP A 127 -10.64 1.30 6.83
N ASN A 128 -10.50 -0.02 6.70
CA ASN A 128 -9.37 -0.79 7.22
C ASN A 128 -8.90 -1.92 6.28
N GLU A 129 -9.45 -2.00 5.07
CA GLU A 129 -9.13 -3.09 4.15
C GLU A 129 -9.29 -2.70 2.67
N ILE A 130 -8.38 -3.18 1.83
CA ILE A 130 -8.50 -3.17 0.37
C ILE A 130 -8.47 -4.61 -0.12
N THR A 131 -9.48 -5.01 -0.89
CA THR A 131 -9.58 -6.36 -1.48
C THR A 131 -9.88 -6.28 -2.97
N GLY A 132 -9.75 -7.40 -3.65
CA GLY A 132 -9.88 -7.47 -5.10
C GLY A 132 -8.54 -7.19 -5.80
N PHE A 133 -8.56 -6.52 -6.94
CA PHE A 133 -7.36 -6.20 -7.73
C PHE A 133 -6.47 -7.42 -8.01
N ASN A 134 -7.06 -8.61 -8.16
CA ASN A 134 -6.40 -9.92 -8.28
C ASN A 134 -5.56 -10.35 -7.06
N MET A 135 -5.61 -9.63 -5.96
CA MET A 135 -5.05 -10.10 -4.68
C MET A 135 -5.89 -11.26 -4.13
N GLN A 136 -5.23 -12.27 -3.53
CA GLN A 136 -5.97 -13.41 -2.93
C GLN A 136 -6.53 -13.06 -1.55
N GLU A 137 -5.75 -12.39 -0.71
CA GLU A 137 -6.09 -12.11 0.70
C GLU A 137 -6.34 -10.62 0.96
N GLY A 138 -5.75 -9.74 0.14
CA GLY A 138 -5.90 -8.29 0.26
C GLY A 138 -4.92 -7.62 1.23
N ILE A 139 -5.18 -6.34 1.49
CA ILE A 139 -4.36 -5.45 2.32
C ILE A 139 -5.21 -4.97 3.47
N LYS A 140 -4.81 -5.28 4.71
CA LYS A 140 -5.40 -4.69 5.92
C LYS A 140 -4.51 -3.60 6.46
N TYR A 141 -5.12 -2.51 6.90
CA TYR A 141 -4.37 -1.39 7.46
C TYR A 141 -5.09 -0.78 8.66
N ASN A 142 -4.33 -0.14 9.52
CA ASN A 142 -4.84 0.56 10.69
C ASN A 142 -3.96 1.78 10.99
N GLU A 143 -4.56 2.78 11.63
CA GLU A 143 -3.85 4.01 12.02
C GLU A 143 -3.19 4.72 10.82
N ILE A 144 -3.91 4.81 9.70
CA ILE A 144 -3.52 5.54 8.49
C ILE A 144 -4.30 6.85 8.42
N ASP A 145 -3.60 7.96 8.20
CA ASP A 145 -4.18 9.31 8.11
C ASP A 145 -4.50 9.72 6.67
N VAL A 146 -3.71 9.23 5.72
CA VAL A 146 -3.89 9.51 4.29
C VAL A 146 -3.82 8.21 3.50
N LEU A 147 -4.89 7.86 2.83
CA LEU A 147 -4.95 6.75 1.88
C LEU A 147 -4.95 7.31 0.45
N THR A 148 -4.10 6.78 -0.40
CA THR A 148 -4.10 7.05 -1.84
C THR A 148 -4.21 5.73 -2.58
N LEU A 149 -5.19 5.61 -3.48
CA LEU A 149 -5.35 4.46 -4.36
C LEU A 149 -5.33 4.96 -5.81
N ARG A 150 -4.48 4.37 -6.63
CA ARG A 150 -4.41 4.62 -8.07
C ARG A 150 -4.87 3.39 -8.83
N LEU A 151 -5.82 3.58 -9.72
CA LEU A 151 -6.35 2.57 -10.63
C LEU A 151 -5.57 2.57 -11.96
N GLY A 152 -5.67 1.50 -12.70
CA GLY A 152 -5.03 1.33 -14.00
C GLY A 152 -5.72 2.11 -15.14
N ASP A 153 -5.16 1.95 -16.34
CA ASP A 153 -5.66 2.60 -17.56
C ASP A 153 -6.78 1.80 -18.27
N ASN A 154 -7.36 0.81 -17.58
CA ASN A 154 -8.42 -0.05 -18.11
C ASN A 154 -9.75 0.25 -17.40
N ASP A 155 -10.84 -0.33 -17.88
CA ASP A 155 -12.15 -0.14 -17.30
C ASP A 155 -12.24 -0.86 -15.94
N ASP A 156 -11.96 -0.16 -14.85
CA ASP A 156 -11.94 -0.70 -13.50
C ASP A 156 -13.26 -0.44 -12.75
N ASP A 157 -13.67 -1.38 -11.91
CA ASP A 157 -14.82 -1.26 -11.02
C ASP A 157 -14.34 -1.19 -9.55
N LEU A 158 -14.53 -0.05 -8.90
CA LEU A 158 -14.21 0.15 -7.49
C LEU A 158 -15.46 0.37 -6.65
N LEU A 159 -15.71 -0.51 -5.69
CA LEU A 159 -16.75 -0.34 -4.68
C LEU A 159 -16.15 0.20 -3.38
N ILE A 160 -16.52 1.43 -3.01
CA ILE A 160 -16.12 2.07 -1.75
C ILE A 160 -17.26 1.91 -0.74
N ARG A 161 -17.10 1.01 0.22
CA ARG A 161 -18.07 0.75 1.30
C ARG A 161 -17.90 1.72 2.46
N SER A 162 -16.66 2.06 2.76
CA SER A 162 -16.26 3.07 3.75
C SER A 162 -14.85 3.58 3.42
N THR A 163 -14.42 4.66 4.07
CA THR A 163 -13.04 5.15 3.99
C THR A 163 -12.51 5.41 5.39
N ILE A 164 -11.20 5.56 5.53
CA ILE A 164 -10.57 6.03 6.77
C ILE A 164 -11.18 7.36 7.24
N SER A 165 -11.03 7.68 8.52
CA SER A 165 -11.46 8.97 9.08
C SER A 165 -10.60 10.15 8.59
N GLY A 166 -9.38 9.87 8.10
CA GLY A 166 -8.47 10.82 7.46
C GLY A 166 -8.80 11.05 5.98
N ASN A 167 -7.84 11.53 5.22
CA ASN A 167 -8.04 11.86 3.81
C ASN A 167 -7.91 10.62 2.91
N THR A 168 -8.87 10.42 2.01
CA THR A 168 -8.82 9.37 0.97
C THR A 168 -8.75 10.00 -0.41
N ASN A 169 -7.74 9.64 -1.20
CA ASN A 169 -7.56 10.10 -2.57
C ASN A 169 -7.65 8.90 -3.52
N ILE A 170 -8.56 8.95 -4.48
CA ILE A 170 -8.73 7.96 -5.53
C ILE A 170 -8.35 8.62 -6.86
N TYR A 171 -7.41 8.01 -7.57
CA TYR A 171 -7.06 8.40 -8.92
C TYR A 171 -7.52 7.29 -9.86
N ALA A 172 -8.52 7.59 -10.67
CA ALA A 172 -8.94 6.75 -11.78
C ALA A 172 -7.90 6.84 -12.91
N GLY A 173 -7.76 5.80 -13.66
CA GLY A 173 -6.79 5.71 -14.76
C GLY A 173 -6.98 6.72 -15.87
N ALA A 174 -6.25 6.57 -16.98
CA ALA A 174 -6.19 7.52 -18.08
C ALA A 174 -7.56 7.80 -18.73
N SER A 175 -7.66 8.92 -19.42
CA SER A 175 -8.90 9.42 -20.05
C SER A 175 -9.55 8.49 -21.09
N THR A 176 -8.86 7.43 -21.50
CA THR A 176 -9.38 6.41 -22.43
C THR A 176 -10.09 5.26 -21.73
N SER A 177 -9.98 5.13 -20.41
CA SER A 177 -10.67 4.14 -19.59
C SER A 177 -12.02 4.65 -19.14
N LYS A 178 -12.89 3.73 -18.78
CA LYS A 178 -14.23 3.99 -18.24
C LYS A 178 -14.39 3.32 -16.89
N ASP A 179 -13.75 3.92 -15.89
CA ASP A 179 -13.83 3.40 -14.53
C ASP A 179 -15.21 3.64 -13.91
N THR A 180 -15.66 2.69 -13.13
CA THR A 180 -16.88 2.79 -12.35
C THR A 180 -16.54 2.86 -10.87
N ILE A 181 -16.81 3.99 -10.23
CA ILE A 181 -16.56 4.17 -8.80
C ILE A 181 -17.92 4.30 -8.09
N ASN A 182 -18.28 3.28 -7.33
CA ASN A 182 -19.51 3.23 -6.54
C ASN A 182 -19.18 3.55 -5.08
N ILE A 183 -19.71 4.67 -4.56
CA ILE A 183 -19.46 5.12 -3.21
C ILE A 183 -20.73 4.89 -2.37
N VAL A 184 -20.60 4.05 -1.34
CA VAL A 184 -21.68 3.76 -0.38
C VAL A 184 -21.59 4.72 0.81
N ALA A 185 -20.38 4.86 1.40
CA ALA A 185 -20.15 5.75 2.54
C ALA A 185 -18.69 6.21 2.56
N THR A 186 -18.43 7.29 3.29
CA THR A 186 -17.09 7.82 3.57
C THR A 186 -16.94 8.06 5.08
N GLY A 187 -15.78 7.70 5.63
CA GLY A 187 -15.41 7.96 7.03
C GLY A 187 -14.79 9.34 7.24
N GLY A 188 -14.20 9.91 6.20
CA GLY A 188 -13.53 11.22 6.21
C GLY A 188 -13.59 11.92 4.85
N PRO A 189 -12.80 13.00 4.69
CA PRO A 189 -12.68 13.68 3.41
C PRO A 189 -12.20 12.75 2.30
N MET A 190 -12.82 12.86 1.13
CA MET A 190 -12.45 12.04 -0.03
C MET A 190 -12.36 12.89 -1.30
N THR A 191 -11.36 12.62 -2.11
CA THR A 191 -11.18 13.17 -3.44
C THR A 191 -11.16 12.05 -4.46
N VAL A 192 -11.90 12.20 -5.56
CA VAL A 192 -11.82 11.30 -6.72
C VAL A 192 -11.39 12.14 -7.91
N SER A 193 -10.31 11.74 -8.57
CA SER A 193 -9.76 12.44 -9.73
C SER A 193 -9.61 11.46 -10.89
N GLY A 194 -10.10 11.83 -12.08
CA GLY A 194 -9.66 11.21 -13.32
C GLY A 194 -8.25 11.69 -13.65
N GLN A 195 -7.50 10.90 -14.40
CA GLN A 195 -6.24 11.35 -15.02
C GLN A 195 -6.53 11.83 -16.44
N ASP A 196 -5.93 12.93 -16.84
CA ASP A 196 -6.04 13.52 -18.18
C ASP A 196 -5.10 12.82 -19.17
#